data_97334ccad4e01c1c41218c73c2f34c6c
#
_entry.id   97334ccad4e01c1c41218c73c2f34c6c
#
_cell.length_a   1.000
_cell.length_b   1.000
_cell.length_c   1.000
_cell.angle_alpha   90.00
_cell.angle_beta   90.00
_cell.angle_gamma   90.00
#
_symmetry.space_group_name_H-M   'P 1'
#
loop_
_entity.id
_entity.type
_entity.pdbx_description
1 polymer ?
#
loop_
_entity_poly.entity_id
_entity_poly.type
_entity_poly.pdbx_seq_one_letter_code
_entity_poly.pdbx_strand_id
1 'polypeptide(L)'
;MATLKILTARLVMAPLMQAFMFSMNYSLGFMLIHVLHFTVATKQPAMTAAALAATVQHQKGSKTAQIAELAALIINIIRTQFIAILGNISIAIPTAAVITLLWQYGMDEPLLTHAKATTTLNSLNPFTSLAIPHAAIAGVCLFFSGLIAGYFDNMAVYRKVGPRLKAHAHLKLLLGQERLNHFAAYIERNLGALAGNFLFGIMLGSMGTIGFILGLPLDIRHIAFASANFIQGLIDINGSAEIGLIFVSFLGVLLIGLTNLFVSFSLTIIVALRARRV
;
A
#
# COMPACT_ATOMS: atom_id res chain seq x y z
N MET A 1 -0.08 12.05 -2.36
CA MET A 1 1.14 11.22 -2.37
C MET A 1 1.79 11.17 -3.76
N ALA A 2 1.13 10.65 -4.81
CA ALA A 2 1.73 10.55 -6.15
C ALA A 2 2.19 11.91 -6.70
N THR A 3 1.31 12.89 -6.73
CA THR A 3 1.62 14.29 -7.15
C THR A 3 2.77 14.89 -6.35
N LEU A 4 2.77 14.72 -5.01
CA LEU A 4 3.84 15.25 -4.17
C LEU A 4 5.18 14.57 -4.45
N LYS A 5 5.18 13.27 -4.80
CA LYS A 5 6.39 12.58 -5.28
C LYS A 5 6.92 13.20 -6.57
N ILE A 6 6.04 13.51 -7.55
CA ILE A 6 6.41 14.14 -8.80
C ILE A 6 7.06 15.50 -8.54
N LEU A 7 6.44 16.33 -7.69
CA LEU A 7 6.96 17.65 -7.33
C LEU A 7 8.30 17.57 -6.59
N THR A 8 8.41 16.65 -5.62
CA THR A 8 9.67 16.41 -4.90
C THR A 8 10.77 15.92 -5.82
N ALA A 9 10.43 15.09 -6.83
CA ALA A 9 11.40 14.59 -7.81
C ALA A 9 11.94 15.68 -8.77
N ARG A 10 11.29 16.86 -8.85
CA ARG A 10 11.81 18.03 -9.60
C ARG A 10 12.94 18.75 -8.86
N LEU A 11 13.05 18.55 -7.55
CA LEU A 11 14.08 19.18 -6.73
C LEU A 11 15.41 18.43 -6.87
N VAL A 12 16.49 19.18 -7.02
CA VAL A 12 17.86 18.62 -7.04
C VAL A 12 18.27 18.31 -5.60
N MET A 13 18.34 17.04 -5.26
CA MET A 13 18.65 16.56 -3.90
C MET A 13 19.61 15.37 -3.95
N ALA A 14 20.38 15.20 -2.87
CA ALA A 14 21.15 13.97 -2.67
C ALA A 14 20.20 12.73 -2.61
N PRO A 15 20.63 11.57 -3.14
CA PRO A 15 19.77 10.36 -3.20
C PRO A 15 19.15 9.95 -1.88
N LEU A 16 19.88 10.03 -0.77
CA LEU A 16 19.35 9.71 0.55
C LEU A 16 18.29 10.70 1.03
N MET A 17 18.44 12.00 0.73
CA MET A 17 17.43 13.01 1.05
C MET A 17 16.17 12.78 0.22
N GLN A 18 16.31 12.40 -1.04
CA GLN A 18 15.17 12.05 -1.91
C GLN A 18 14.43 10.82 -1.35
N ALA A 19 15.15 9.77 -0.94
CA ALA A 19 14.58 8.60 -0.29
C ALA A 19 13.83 8.96 0.99
N PHE A 20 14.41 9.83 1.81
CA PHE A 20 13.77 10.31 3.03
C PHE A 20 12.45 11.05 2.73
N MET A 21 12.47 11.99 1.78
CA MET A 21 11.27 12.75 1.39
C MET A 21 10.18 11.84 0.82
N PHE A 22 10.53 10.89 -0.04
CA PHE A 22 9.56 9.92 -0.58
C PHE A 22 9.01 9.01 0.52
N SER A 23 9.87 8.54 1.42
CA SER A 23 9.48 7.71 2.56
C SER A 23 8.51 8.45 3.48
N MET A 24 8.79 9.70 3.84
CA MET A 24 7.91 10.51 4.67
C MET A 24 6.58 10.80 3.99
N ASN A 25 6.60 11.18 2.70
CA ASN A 25 5.39 11.39 1.92
C ASN A 25 4.46 10.16 1.93
N TYR A 26 5.04 8.97 1.73
CA TYR A 26 4.26 7.74 1.71
C TYR A 26 3.81 7.31 3.11
N SER A 27 4.70 7.36 4.09
CA SER A 27 4.41 6.98 5.47
C SER A 27 3.29 7.83 6.07
N LEU A 28 3.44 9.15 5.99
CA LEU A 28 2.43 10.08 6.50
C LEU A 28 1.12 9.96 5.73
N GLY A 29 1.19 9.78 4.40
CA GLY A 29 0.01 9.58 3.57
C GLY A 29 -0.76 8.30 3.93
N PHE A 30 -0.09 7.16 4.10
CA PHE A 30 -0.74 5.91 4.49
C PHE A 30 -1.28 5.97 5.93
N MET A 31 -0.56 6.61 6.85
CA MET A 31 -1.08 6.85 8.20
C MET A 31 -2.32 7.73 8.18
N LEU A 32 -2.33 8.81 7.39
CA LEU A 32 -3.48 9.70 7.26
C LEU A 32 -4.70 8.96 6.70
N ILE A 33 -4.52 8.13 5.65
CA ILE A 33 -5.58 7.28 5.09
C ILE A 33 -6.18 6.41 6.20
N HIS A 34 -5.36 5.79 7.04
CA HIS A 34 -5.83 4.97 8.15
C HIS A 34 -6.56 5.79 9.22
N VAL A 35 -6.03 6.95 9.60
CA VAL A 35 -6.65 7.85 10.60
C VAL A 35 -8.01 8.35 10.13
N LEU A 36 -8.18 8.59 8.83
CA LEU A 36 -9.45 8.96 8.21
C LEU A 36 -10.41 7.77 8.02
N HIS A 37 -10.08 6.60 8.58
CA HIS A 37 -10.86 5.35 8.49
C HIS A 37 -11.04 4.80 7.07
N PHE A 38 -10.19 5.21 6.13
CA PHE A 38 -10.08 4.54 4.83
C PHE A 38 -9.17 3.32 4.93
N THR A 39 -9.45 2.31 4.11
CA THR A 39 -8.70 1.04 4.17
C THR A 39 -7.47 1.11 3.26
N VAL A 40 -6.29 1.03 3.85
CA VAL A 40 -5.09 0.60 3.14
C VAL A 40 -5.01 -0.92 3.27
N ALA A 41 -4.90 -1.62 2.16
CA ALA A 41 -4.98 -3.09 2.11
C ALA A 41 -3.78 -3.82 2.79
N THR A 42 -3.07 -3.17 3.72
CA THR A 42 -1.86 -3.71 4.37
C THR A 42 -2.12 -4.87 5.32
N LYS A 43 -3.25 -4.85 6.05
CA LYS A 43 -3.61 -5.92 7.01
C LYS A 43 -4.47 -7.03 6.39
N GLN A 44 -5.17 -6.80 5.29
CA GLN A 44 -6.11 -7.77 4.72
C GLN A 44 -5.46 -9.12 4.38
N PRO A 45 -4.30 -9.20 3.70
CA PRO A 45 -3.67 -10.48 3.41
C PRO A 45 -3.32 -11.27 4.66
N ALA A 46 -2.79 -10.60 5.70
CA ALA A 46 -2.41 -11.25 6.95
C ALA A 46 -3.60 -11.82 7.72
N MET A 47 -4.70 -11.08 7.83
CA MET A 47 -5.92 -11.54 8.49
C MET A 47 -6.57 -12.71 7.73
N THR A 48 -6.65 -12.62 6.42
CA THR A 48 -7.28 -13.62 5.56
C THR A 48 -6.48 -14.92 5.54
N ALA A 49 -5.15 -14.83 5.46
CA ALA A 49 -4.28 -16.00 5.49
C ALA A 49 -4.30 -16.69 6.87
N ALA A 50 -4.39 -15.94 7.97
CA ALA A 50 -4.52 -16.49 9.30
C ALA A 50 -5.85 -17.23 9.48
N ALA A 51 -6.96 -16.70 8.92
CA ALA A 51 -8.26 -17.36 8.91
C ALA A 51 -8.21 -18.67 8.11
N LEU A 52 -7.61 -18.65 6.91
CA LEU A 52 -7.45 -19.84 6.07
C LEU A 52 -6.64 -20.93 6.79
N ALA A 53 -5.52 -20.58 7.39
CA ALA A 53 -4.68 -21.50 8.14
C ALA A 53 -5.41 -22.08 9.38
N ALA A 54 -6.30 -21.30 10.02
CA ALA A 54 -7.14 -21.79 11.11
C ALA A 54 -8.17 -22.82 10.64
N THR A 55 -8.84 -22.57 9.52
CA THR A 55 -9.83 -23.49 8.94
C THR A 55 -9.17 -24.82 8.57
N VAL A 56 -7.99 -24.79 7.94
CA VAL A 56 -7.24 -26.02 7.59
C VAL A 56 -6.88 -26.85 8.84
N GLN A 57 -6.55 -26.19 9.97
CA GLN A 57 -6.12 -26.87 11.20
C GLN A 57 -7.28 -27.47 12.01
N HIS A 58 -8.45 -26.81 12.03
CA HIS A 58 -9.57 -27.20 12.92
C HIS A 58 -10.62 -28.09 12.24
N GLN A 59 -10.32 -28.65 11.09
CA GLN A 59 -11.27 -29.46 10.34
C GLN A 59 -11.65 -30.77 11.07
N LYS A 60 -12.78 -30.71 11.80
CA LYS A 60 -13.48 -31.88 12.32
C LYS A 60 -14.78 -32.03 11.53
N GLY A 61 -14.89 -33.05 10.69
CA GLY A 61 -16.09 -33.31 9.92
C GLY A 61 -15.85 -34.21 8.69
N SER A 62 -16.87 -34.44 7.87
CA SER A 62 -16.73 -35.20 6.64
C SER A 62 -15.84 -34.43 5.64
N LYS A 63 -15.07 -35.15 4.83
CA LYS A 63 -14.21 -34.56 3.78
C LYS A 63 -14.97 -33.58 2.87
N THR A 64 -16.22 -33.89 2.57
CA THR A 64 -17.07 -33.05 1.69
C THR A 64 -17.41 -31.71 2.35
N ALA A 65 -17.72 -31.68 3.66
CA ALA A 65 -17.99 -30.45 4.39
C ALA A 65 -16.73 -29.56 4.50
N GLN A 66 -15.58 -30.20 4.72
CA GLN A 66 -14.28 -29.52 4.76
C GLN A 66 -13.93 -28.83 3.42
N ILE A 67 -14.13 -29.51 2.29
CA ILE A 67 -13.90 -28.96 0.96
C ILE A 67 -14.87 -27.79 0.69
N ALA A 68 -16.13 -27.90 1.07
CA ALA A 68 -17.11 -26.84 0.88
C ALA A 68 -16.76 -25.57 1.69
N GLU A 69 -16.34 -25.72 2.95
CA GLU A 69 -15.90 -24.60 3.80
C GLU A 69 -14.64 -23.92 3.24
N LEU A 70 -13.65 -24.71 2.81
CA LEU A 70 -12.44 -24.20 2.20
C LEU A 70 -12.75 -23.46 0.90
N ALA A 71 -13.61 -24.01 0.04
CA ALA A 71 -14.04 -23.37 -1.20
C ALA A 71 -14.75 -22.04 -0.94
N ALA A 72 -15.69 -22.00 0.04
CA ALA A 72 -16.37 -20.77 0.42
C ALA A 72 -15.38 -19.70 0.92
N LEU A 73 -14.39 -20.11 1.71
CA LEU A 73 -13.35 -19.19 2.20
C LEU A 73 -12.50 -18.65 1.05
N ILE A 74 -12.06 -19.50 0.11
CA ILE A 74 -11.29 -19.07 -1.08
C ILE A 74 -12.10 -18.09 -1.92
N ILE A 75 -13.38 -18.35 -2.16
CA ILE A 75 -14.27 -17.44 -2.92
C ILE A 75 -14.38 -16.09 -2.21
N ASN A 76 -14.56 -16.07 -0.89
CA ASN A 76 -14.62 -14.82 -0.12
C ASN A 76 -13.29 -14.05 -0.19
N ILE A 77 -12.16 -14.75 -0.16
CA ILE A 77 -10.83 -14.13 -0.33
C ILE A 77 -10.73 -13.47 -1.71
N ILE A 78 -11.00 -14.21 -2.78
CA ILE A 78 -10.95 -13.69 -4.15
C ILE A 78 -11.86 -12.46 -4.29
N ARG A 79 -13.08 -12.54 -3.78
CA ARG A 79 -14.03 -11.43 -3.81
C ARG A 79 -13.50 -10.18 -3.07
N THR A 80 -12.99 -10.34 -1.86
CA THR A 80 -12.46 -9.21 -1.07
C THR A 80 -11.22 -8.60 -1.72
N GLN A 81 -10.35 -9.42 -2.32
CA GLN A 81 -9.17 -8.93 -3.04
C GLN A 81 -9.57 -8.15 -4.30
N PHE A 82 -10.56 -8.63 -5.04
CA PHE A 82 -11.06 -7.92 -6.22
C PHE A 82 -11.69 -6.57 -5.87
N ILE A 83 -12.47 -6.54 -4.78
CA ILE A 83 -13.04 -5.29 -4.24
C ILE A 83 -11.92 -4.31 -3.82
N ALA A 84 -10.84 -4.81 -3.21
CA ALA A 84 -9.70 -3.97 -2.82
C ALA A 84 -8.99 -3.35 -4.02
N ILE A 85 -8.81 -4.10 -5.14
CA ILE A 85 -8.25 -3.58 -6.39
C ILE A 85 -9.18 -2.49 -6.95
N LEU A 86 -10.45 -2.78 -7.13
CA LEU A 86 -11.43 -1.84 -7.66
C LEU A 86 -11.53 -0.58 -6.80
N GLY A 87 -11.56 -0.73 -5.47
CA GLY A 87 -11.60 0.38 -4.54
C GLY A 87 -10.39 1.31 -4.67
N ASN A 88 -9.18 0.75 -4.80
CA ASN A 88 -7.98 1.56 -5.04
C ASN A 88 -8.06 2.34 -6.36
N ILE A 89 -8.47 1.68 -7.46
CA ILE A 89 -8.60 2.31 -8.77
C ILE A 89 -9.68 3.40 -8.75
N SER A 90 -10.86 3.09 -8.21
CA SER A 90 -12.02 3.99 -8.19
C SER A 90 -11.79 5.27 -7.38
N ILE A 91 -10.88 5.26 -6.41
CA ILE A 91 -10.55 6.45 -5.62
C ILE A 91 -9.30 7.13 -6.16
N ALA A 92 -8.25 6.37 -6.52
CA ALA A 92 -6.98 6.95 -6.94
C ALA A 92 -7.09 7.68 -8.29
N ILE A 93 -7.82 7.13 -9.26
CA ILE A 93 -7.97 7.74 -10.59
C ILE A 93 -8.70 9.09 -10.50
N PRO A 94 -9.93 9.20 -9.95
CA PRO A 94 -10.62 10.49 -9.89
C PRO A 94 -9.88 11.51 -9.04
N THR A 95 -9.31 11.09 -7.90
CA THR A 95 -8.56 11.99 -7.04
C THR A 95 -7.31 12.55 -7.74
N ALA A 96 -6.55 11.69 -8.42
CA ALA A 96 -5.38 12.13 -9.15
C ALA A 96 -5.76 13.00 -10.36
N ALA A 97 -6.86 12.68 -11.05
CA ALA A 97 -7.37 13.52 -12.15
C ALA A 97 -7.72 14.92 -11.66
N VAL A 98 -8.51 15.03 -10.58
CA VAL A 98 -8.88 16.34 -10.01
C VAL A 98 -7.63 17.14 -9.61
N ILE A 99 -6.68 16.51 -8.93
CA ILE A 99 -5.44 17.20 -8.52
C ILE A 99 -4.63 17.68 -9.74
N THR A 100 -4.52 16.86 -10.79
CA THR A 100 -3.77 17.22 -12.00
C THR A 100 -4.44 18.37 -12.75
N LEU A 101 -5.77 18.34 -12.89
CA LEU A 101 -6.54 19.40 -13.52
C LEU A 101 -6.47 20.72 -12.73
N LEU A 102 -6.57 20.65 -11.41
CA LEU A 102 -6.41 21.82 -10.53
C LEU A 102 -4.98 22.40 -10.61
N TRP A 103 -3.97 21.53 -10.76
CA TRP A 103 -2.60 21.97 -10.97
C TRP A 103 -2.45 22.73 -12.30
N GLN A 104 -2.94 22.15 -13.41
CA GLN A 104 -2.91 22.78 -14.71
C GLN A 104 -3.64 24.13 -14.73
N TYR A 105 -4.82 24.18 -14.11
CA TYR A 105 -5.61 25.42 -14.00
C TYR A 105 -4.92 26.49 -13.14
N GLY A 106 -4.30 26.10 -12.02
CA GLY A 106 -3.70 27.05 -11.07
C GLY A 106 -2.28 27.50 -11.43
N MET A 107 -1.51 26.66 -12.10
CA MET A 107 -0.12 26.94 -12.47
C MET A 107 0.09 27.27 -13.96
N ASP A 108 -0.96 27.10 -14.77
CA ASP A 108 -0.92 27.24 -16.24
C ASP A 108 0.20 26.40 -16.90
N GLU A 109 0.54 25.27 -16.26
CA GLU A 109 1.54 24.31 -16.76
C GLU A 109 1.15 22.86 -16.46
N PRO A 110 1.57 21.89 -17.31
CA PRO A 110 1.32 20.49 -17.05
C PRO A 110 2.11 19.99 -15.82
N LEU A 111 1.54 19.05 -15.06
CA LEU A 111 2.22 18.41 -13.93
C LEU A 111 3.42 17.58 -14.42
N LEU A 112 3.29 16.92 -15.56
CA LEU A 112 4.35 16.17 -16.24
C LEU A 112 4.60 16.78 -17.63
N THR A 113 5.85 16.92 -18.02
CA THR A 113 6.16 17.23 -19.43
C THR A 113 5.67 16.08 -20.32
N HIS A 114 5.37 16.36 -21.60
CA HIS A 114 4.90 15.36 -22.55
C HIS A 114 5.80 14.10 -22.60
N ALA A 115 7.12 14.28 -22.67
CA ALA A 115 8.08 13.18 -22.63
C ALA A 115 8.01 12.36 -21.35
N LYS A 116 7.80 13.01 -20.19
CA LYS A 116 7.66 12.35 -18.90
C LYS A 116 6.32 11.62 -18.76
N ALA A 117 5.24 12.19 -19.28
CA ALA A 117 3.92 11.58 -19.33
C ALA A 117 3.95 10.27 -20.16
N THR A 118 4.52 10.33 -21.37
CA THR A 118 4.73 9.14 -22.24
C THR A 118 5.58 8.07 -21.54
N THR A 119 6.69 8.46 -20.92
CA THR A 119 7.55 7.53 -20.17
C THR A 119 6.81 6.92 -18.99
N THR A 120 5.97 7.69 -18.31
CA THR A 120 5.16 7.23 -17.19
C THR A 120 4.15 6.16 -17.62
N LEU A 121 3.42 6.39 -18.73
CA LEU A 121 2.50 5.40 -19.30
C LEU A 121 3.23 4.13 -19.76
N ASN A 122 4.35 4.28 -20.50
CA ASN A 122 5.17 3.15 -20.93
C ASN A 122 5.72 2.34 -19.75
N SER A 123 6.03 2.97 -18.63
CA SER A 123 6.52 2.28 -17.43
C SER A 123 5.46 1.40 -16.74
N LEU A 124 4.19 1.54 -17.12
CA LEU A 124 3.08 0.69 -16.68
C LEU A 124 2.85 -0.50 -17.61
N ASN A 125 3.47 -0.53 -18.81
CA ASN A 125 3.30 -1.63 -19.75
C ASN A 125 3.83 -2.95 -19.16
N PRO A 126 2.96 -3.97 -18.98
CA PRO A 126 3.36 -5.21 -18.31
C PRO A 126 4.28 -6.10 -19.17
N PHE A 127 4.36 -5.85 -20.49
CA PHE A 127 5.09 -6.69 -21.43
C PHE A 127 6.48 -6.15 -21.77
N THR A 128 6.66 -4.84 -21.76
CA THR A 128 7.91 -4.18 -22.19
C THR A 128 8.65 -3.47 -21.08
N SER A 129 8.05 -3.38 -19.87
CA SER A 129 8.68 -2.76 -18.71
C SER A 129 8.84 -3.74 -17.54
N LEU A 130 9.54 -3.31 -16.50
CA LEU A 130 9.67 -4.07 -15.24
C LEU A 130 8.46 -3.85 -14.31
N ALA A 131 7.29 -3.51 -14.84
CA ALA A 131 6.08 -3.23 -14.03
C ALA A 131 5.72 -4.40 -13.11
N ILE A 132 5.70 -5.63 -13.64
CA ILE A 132 5.33 -6.82 -12.88
C ILE A 132 6.38 -7.23 -11.83
N PRO A 133 7.70 -7.33 -12.13
CA PRO A 133 8.73 -7.50 -11.11
C PRO A 133 8.68 -6.45 -9.99
N HIS A 134 8.52 -5.17 -10.34
CA HIS A 134 8.41 -4.09 -9.35
C HIS A 134 7.10 -4.18 -8.53
N ALA A 135 6.02 -4.68 -9.12
CA ALA A 135 4.80 -4.98 -8.40
C ALA A 135 4.98 -6.14 -7.41
N ALA A 136 5.75 -7.17 -7.77
CA ALA A 136 6.10 -8.26 -6.87
C ALA A 136 6.89 -7.77 -5.65
N ILE A 137 7.86 -6.86 -5.85
CA ILE A 137 8.60 -6.22 -4.75
C ILE A 137 7.63 -5.45 -3.82
N ALA A 138 6.69 -4.70 -4.37
CA ALA A 138 5.66 -4.03 -3.56
C ALA A 138 4.78 -5.03 -2.80
N GLY A 139 4.48 -6.19 -3.39
CA GLY A 139 3.78 -7.30 -2.73
C GLY A 139 4.55 -7.87 -1.53
N VAL A 140 5.88 -8.00 -1.65
CA VAL A 140 6.76 -8.36 -0.53
C VAL A 140 6.73 -7.31 0.58
N CYS A 141 6.77 -6.01 0.22
CA CYS A 141 6.64 -4.92 1.19
C CYS A 141 5.27 -4.94 1.92
N LEU A 142 4.19 -5.25 1.20
CA LEU A 142 2.86 -5.43 1.80
C LEU A 142 2.84 -6.59 2.81
N PHE A 143 3.45 -7.72 2.47
CA PHE A 143 3.60 -8.85 3.37
C PHE A 143 4.34 -8.46 4.66
N PHE A 144 5.49 -7.80 4.55
CA PHE A 144 6.24 -7.33 5.72
C PHE A 144 5.43 -6.31 6.54
N SER A 145 4.70 -5.39 5.89
CA SER A 145 3.83 -4.46 6.58
C SER A 145 2.78 -5.17 7.45
N GLY A 146 2.20 -6.28 6.93
CA GLY A 146 1.26 -7.12 7.69
C GLY A 146 1.89 -7.78 8.91
N LEU A 147 3.11 -8.34 8.77
CA LEU A 147 3.87 -8.91 9.89
C LEU A 147 4.20 -7.87 10.96
N ILE A 148 4.68 -6.70 10.53
CA ILE A 148 5.00 -5.58 11.41
C ILE A 148 3.75 -5.14 12.17
N ALA A 149 2.62 -5.00 11.47
CA ALA A 149 1.37 -4.62 12.11
C ALA A 149 0.97 -5.62 13.21
N GLY A 150 1.03 -6.93 12.91
CA GLY A 150 0.76 -7.98 13.91
C GLY A 150 1.72 -7.94 15.11
N TYR A 151 3.00 -7.71 14.87
CA TYR A 151 3.99 -7.55 15.93
C TYR A 151 3.66 -6.38 16.87
N PHE A 152 3.36 -5.22 16.31
CA PHE A 152 3.05 -4.02 17.10
C PHE A 152 1.68 -4.13 17.81
N ASP A 153 0.69 -4.80 17.23
CA ASP A 153 -0.59 -5.08 17.91
C ASP A 153 -0.35 -5.97 19.16
N ASN A 154 0.43 -7.05 19.02
CA ASN A 154 0.80 -7.91 20.13
C ASN A 154 1.64 -7.17 21.18
N MET A 155 2.59 -6.35 20.74
CA MET A 155 3.41 -5.53 21.62
C MET A 155 2.55 -4.52 22.41
N ALA A 156 1.53 -3.91 21.80
CA ALA A 156 0.66 -2.96 22.48
C ALA A 156 -0.05 -3.62 23.69
N VAL A 157 -0.54 -4.84 23.52
CA VAL A 157 -1.18 -5.62 24.59
C VAL A 157 -0.16 -6.08 25.62
N TYR A 158 0.90 -6.74 25.18
CA TYR A 158 1.90 -7.33 26.07
C TYR A 158 2.62 -6.28 26.94
N ARG A 159 2.99 -5.14 26.34
CA ARG A 159 3.67 -4.05 27.06
C ARG A 159 2.71 -3.09 27.75
N LYS A 160 1.41 -3.33 27.69
CA LYS A 160 0.36 -2.49 28.29
C LYS A 160 0.52 -1.02 27.87
N VAL A 161 0.65 -0.76 26.56
CA VAL A 161 0.94 0.57 26.02
C VAL A 161 -0.14 1.58 26.42
N GLY A 162 -1.42 1.22 26.34
CA GLY A 162 -2.53 2.08 26.76
C GLY A 162 -2.44 2.52 28.22
N PRO A 163 -2.36 1.59 29.21
CA PRO A 163 -2.17 1.95 30.61
C PRO A 163 -0.94 2.82 30.89
N ARG A 164 0.20 2.55 30.21
CA ARG A 164 1.42 3.37 30.38
C ARG A 164 1.25 4.79 29.85
N LEU A 165 0.59 4.95 28.70
CA LEU A 165 0.30 6.27 28.15
C LEU A 165 -0.63 7.06 29.09
N LYS A 166 -1.66 6.43 29.66
CA LYS A 166 -2.57 7.08 30.63
C LYS A 166 -1.88 7.52 31.91
N ALA A 167 -0.83 6.82 32.33
CA ALA A 167 -0.03 7.14 33.51
C ALA A 167 1.05 8.19 33.25
N HIS A 168 1.26 8.63 32.00
CA HIS A 168 2.38 9.52 31.65
C HIS A 168 2.08 10.97 32.07
N ALA A 169 2.81 11.48 33.10
CA ALA A 169 2.55 12.76 33.73
C ALA A 169 2.57 13.96 32.75
N HIS A 170 3.57 14.04 31.87
CA HIS A 170 3.66 15.14 30.90
C HIS A 170 2.52 15.14 29.89
N LEU A 171 2.10 13.95 29.39
CA LEU A 171 0.97 13.85 28.48
C LEU A 171 -0.34 14.25 29.19
N LYS A 172 -0.49 13.88 30.46
CA LYS A 172 -1.63 14.29 31.27
C LYS A 172 -1.69 15.80 31.46
N LEU A 173 -0.55 16.44 31.65
CA LEU A 173 -0.46 17.90 31.77
C LEU A 173 -0.85 18.62 30.46
N LEU A 174 -0.39 18.08 29.31
CA LEU A 174 -0.62 18.68 27.98
C LEU A 174 -2.05 18.47 27.46
N LEU A 175 -2.59 17.26 27.60
CA LEU A 175 -3.87 16.87 26.99
C LEU A 175 -5.06 16.90 27.96
N GLY A 176 -4.80 16.90 29.26
CA GLY A 176 -5.80 16.61 30.28
C GLY A 176 -6.16 15.12 30.34
N GLN A 177 -6.79 14.69 31.43
CA GLN A 177 -7.03 13.26 31.71
C GLN A 177 -7.97 12.62 30.68
N GLU A 178 -9.04 13.29 30.29
CA GLU A 178 -10.05 12.74 29.40
C GLU A 178 -9.52 12.53 27.99
N ARG A 179 -8.89 13.57 27.39
CA ARG A 179 -8.28 13.48 26.06
C ARG A 179 -7.15 12.46 26.02
N LEU A 180 -6.36 12.39 27.10
CA LEU A 180 -5.31 11.37 27.22
C LEU A 180 -5.88 9.95 27.26
N ASN A 181 -7.02 9.72 27.91
CA ASN A 181 -7.67 8.40 27.92
C ASN A 181 -8.13 8.01 26.52
N HIS A 182 -8.74 8.92 25.76
CA HIS A 182 -9.15 8.68 24.37
C HIS A 182 -7.94 8.43 23.45
N PHE A 183 -6.90 9.25 23.56
CA PHE A 183 -5.66 9.11 22.82
C PHE A 183 -4.98 7.76 23.10
N ALA A 184 -4.82 7.40 24.37
CA ALA A 184 -4.19 6.14 24.76
C ALA A 184 -4.99 4.91 24.27
N ALA A 185 -6.32 4.97 24.35
CA ALA A 185 -7.18 3.92 23.83
C ALA A 185 -7.13 3.81 22.30
N TYR A 186 -6.99 4.95 21.59
CA TYR A 186 -6.80 4.97 20.15
C TYR A 186 -5.46 4.34 19.74
N ILE A 187 -4.36 4.76 20.38
CA ILE A 187 -3.02 4.23 20.11
C ILE A 187 -2.96 2.72 20.37
N GLU A 188 -3.50 2.26 21.52
CA GLU A 188 -3.50 0.84 21.88
C GLU A 188 -4.22 -0.03 20.81
N ARG A 189 -5.34 0.45 20.28
CA ARG A 189 -6.13 -0.27 19.27
C ARG A 189 -5.55 -0.18 17.85
N ASN A 190 -4.76 0.85 17.54
CA ASN A 190 -4.31 1.13 16.19
C ASN A 190 -2.79 1.08 16.01
N LEU A 191 -2.02 0.72 17.05
CA LEU A 191 -0.56 0.78 17.02
C LEU A 191 0.02 -0.04 15.87
N GLY A 192 -0.46 -1.26 15.68
CA GLY A 192 -0.02 -2.10 14.59
C GLY A 192 -0.35 -1.52 13.21
N ALA A 193 -1.55 -0.94 13.03
CA ALA A 193 -1.90 -0.32 11.76
C ALA A 193 -1.04 0.92 11.49
N LEU A 194 -0.81 1.76 12.49
CA LEU A 194 0.03 2.95 12.36
C LEU A 194 1.48 2.57 12.03
N ALA A 195 2.07 1.63 12.79
CA ALA A 195 3.43 1.15 12.56
C ALA A 195 3.57 0.44 11.19
N GLY A 196 2.64 -0.44 10.84
CA GLY A 196 2.64 -1.13 9.57
C GLY A 196 2.57 -0.17 8.38
N ASN A 197 1.67 0.81 8.43
CA ASN A 197 1.52 1.81 7.38
C ASN A 197 2.73 2.75 7.30
N PHE A 198 3.29 3.16 8.44
CA PHE A 198 4.49 4.00 8.49
C PHE A 198 5.68 3.29 7.85
N LEU A 199 5.99 2.08 8.28
CA LEU A 199 7.13 1.31 7.76
C LEU A 199 6.90 0.84 6.31
N PHE A 200 5.65 0.57 5.93
CA PHE A 200 5.31 0.33 4.52
C PHE A 200 5.68 1.52 3.63
N GLY A 201 5.34 2.73 4.06
CA GLY A 201 5.72 3.95 3.35
C GLY A 201 7.23 4.12 3.21
N ILE A 202 8.00 3.80 4.27
CA ILE A 202 9.48 3.80 4.23
C ILE A 202 9.99 2.79 3.20
N MET A 203 9.51 1.54 3.24
CA MET A 203 9.92 0.52 2.28
C MET A 203 9.64 0.94 0.83
N LEU A 204 8.45 1.48 0.56
CA LEU A 204 8.10 1.94 -0.79
C LEU A 204 8.91 3.17 -1.22
N GLY A 205 9.15 4.11 -0.31
CA GLY A 205 9.86 5.36 -0.63
C GLY A 205 11.36 5.19 -0.83
N SER A 206 11.97 4.21 -0.17
CA SER A 206 13.42 3.98 -0.21
C SER A 206 13.85 3.00 -1.31
N MET A 207 12.97 2.13 -1.82
CA MET A 207 13.36 1.02 -2.71
C MET A 207 14.09 1.48 -3.97
N GLY A 208 13.62 2.52 -4.65
CA GLY A 208 14.27 3.04 -5.84
C GLY A 208 15.69 3.59 -5.55
N THR A 209 15.86 4.24 -4.41
CA THR A 209 17.20 4.73 -3.99
C THR A 209 18.13 3.58 -3.61
N ILE A 210 17.60 2.53 -2.96
CA ILE A 210 18.37 1.30 -2.68
C ILE A 210 18.83 0.68 -4.00
N GLY A 211 17.93 0.57 -4.99
CA GLY A 211 18.28 0.10 -6.32
C GLY A 211 19.40 0.92 -6.95
N PHE A 212 19.27 2.24 -6.91
CA PHE A 212 20.29 3.16 -7.44
C PHE A 212 21.66 2.96 -6.77
N ILE A 213 21.71 2.89 -5.43
CA ILE A 213 22.97 2.70 -4.68
C ILE A 213 23.61 1.34 -4.99
N LEU A 214 22.81 0.30 -5.17
CA LEU A 214 23.27 -1.05 -5.45
C LEU A 214 23.53 -1.31 -6.95
N GLY A 215 23.22 -0.37 -7.85
CA GLY A 215 23.29 -0.58 -9.29
C GLY A 215 22.29 -1.61 -9.81
N LEU A 216 21.18 -1.82 -9.09
CA LEU A 216 20.13 -2.79 -9.43
C LEU A 216 18.88 -2.07 -9.95
N PRO A 217 18.15 -2.63 -10.90
CA PRO A 217 16.91 -2.05 -11.40
C PRO A 217 15.74 -2.27 -10.41
N LEU A 218 15.93 -1.87 -9.15
CA LEU A 218 14.90 -1.98 -8.12
C LEU A 218 14.04 -0.74 -8.11
N ASP A 219 12.75 -0.95 -8.16
CA ASP A 219 11.72 0.09 -7.96
C ASP A 219 10.48 -0.61 -7.37
N ILE A 220 9.42 0.12 -7.18
CA ILE A 220 8.13 -0.44 -6.72
C ILE A 220 7.00 0.01 -7.64
N ARG A 221 6.04 -0.88 -7.81
CA ARG A 221 4.75 -0.54 -8.43
C ARG A 221 3.63 -1.01 -7.51
N HIS A 222 2.99 -0.06 -6.86
CA HIS A 222 1.80 -0.31 -6.03
C HIS A 222 0.58 0.22 -6.76
N ILE A 223 -0.53 -0.51 -6.70
CA ILE A 223 -1.75 -0.23 -7.47
C ILE A 223 -2.23 1.22 -7.33
N ALA A 224 -2.27 1.78 -6.12
CA ALA A 224 -2.74 3.15 -5.90
C ALA A 224 -1.88 4.20 -6.63
N PHE A 225 -0.55 4.00 -6.67
CA PHE A 225 0.36 4.89 -7.38
C PHE A 225 0.34 4.64 -8.89
N ALA A 226 0.24 3.38 -9.32
CA ALA A 226 0.09 3.03 -10.72
C ALA A 226 -1.19 3.64 -11.31
N SER A 227 -2.31 3.57 -10.58
CA SER A 227 -3.59 4.21 -10.96
C SER A 227 -3.48 5.73 -11.08
N ALA A 228 -2.81 6.37 -10.10
CA ALA A 228 -2.59 7.82 -10.14
C ALA A 228 -1.66 8.22 -11.30
N ASN A 229 -0.55 7.50 -11.48
CA ASN A 229 0.39 7.75 -12.58
C ASN A 229 -0.25 7.55 -13.96
N PHE A 230 -1.13 6.57 -14.09
CA PHE A 230 -1.89 6.32 -15.31
C PHE A 230 -2.71 7.55 -15.72
N ILE A 231 -3.55 8.05 -14.82
CA ILE A 231 -4.43 9.18 -15.15
C ILE A 231 -3.67 10.49 -15.28
N GLN A 232 -2.62 10.72 -14.47
CA GLN A 232 -1.76 11.89 -14.58
C GLN A 232 -1.02 11.90 -15.93
N GLY A 233 -0.43 10.76 -16.33
CA GLY A 233 0.19 10.63 -17.64
C GLY A 233 -0.80 10.84 -18.79
N LEU A 234 -2.01 10.30 -18.67
CA LEU A 234 -3.05 10.43 -19.69
C LEU A 234 -3.52 11.88 -19.88
N ILE A 235 -3.69 12.63 -18.80
CA ILE A 235 -4.09 14.04 -18.85
C ILE A 235 -2.96 14.88 -19.47
N ASP A 236 -1.73 14.70 -19.01
CA ASP A 236 -0.59 15.53 -19.41
C ASP A 236 -0.04 15.19 -20.81
N ILE A 237 -0.43 14.04 -21.41
CA ILE A 237 -0.13 13.73 -22.82
C ILE A 237 -1.07 14.48 -23.78
N ASN A 238 -2.11 15.13 -23.24
CA ASN A 238 -3.01 16.06 -23.93
C ASN A 238 -3.66 15.47 -25.20
N GLY A 239 -4.24 14.28 -25.10
CA GLY A 239 -4.99 13.62 -26.17
C GLY A 239 -4.14 13.01 -27.30
N SER A 240 -2.81 13.12 -27.25
CA SER A 240 -1.90 12.53 -28.25
C SER A 240 -1.53 11.06 -28.00
N ALA A 241 -2.14 10.42 -26.96
CA ALA A 241 -1.90 9.03 -26.66
C ALA A 241 -2.56 8.10 -27.68
N GLU A 242 -1.80 7.15 -28.21
CA GLU A 242 -2.36 6.07 -29.01
C GLU A 242 -3.28 5.20 -28.14
N ILE A 243 -4.40 4.75 -28.70
CA ILE A 243 -5.39 3.89 -28.01
C ILE A 243 -4.71 2.62 -27.47
N GLY A 244 -3.76 2.05 -28.21
CA GLY A 244 -2.97 0.90 -27.77
C GLY A 244 -2.19 1.16 -26.49
N LEU A 245 -1.55 2.33 -26.38
CA LEU A 245 -0.81 2.73 -25.17
C LEU A 245 -1.75 2.88 -23.97
N ILE A 246 -2.91 3.49 -24.17
CA ILE A 246 -3.91 3.65 -23.10
C ILE A 246 -4.37 2.28 -22.60
N PHE A 247 -4.75 1.38 -23.49
CA PHE A 247 -5.24 0.05 -23.15
C PHE A 247 -4.17 -0.78 -22.42
N VAL A 248 -2.95 -0.81 -22.94
CA VAL A 248 -1.86 -1.62 -22.36
C VAL A 248 -1.42 -1.06 -21.00
N SER A 249 -1.37 0.26 -20.85
CA SER A 249 -1.04 0.89 -19.56
C SER A 249 -2.13 0.63 -18.51
N PHE A 250 -3.40 0.69 -18.89
CA PHE A 250 -4.51 0.35 -17.98
C PHE A 250 -4.50 -1.13 -17.59
N LEU A 251 -4.28 -2.03 -18.54
CA LEU A 251 -4.07 -3.44 -18.26
C LEU A 251 -2.91 -3.66 -17.28
N GLY A 252 -1.82 -2.89 -17.45
CA GLY A 252 -0.69 -2.88 -16.54
C GLY A 252 -1.08 -2.49 -15.13
N VAL A 253 -1.93 -1.47 -14.93
CA VAL A 253 -2.44 -1.09 -13.61
C VAL A 253 -3.19 -2.25 -12.95
N LEU A 254 -4.05 -2.95 -13.70
CA LEU A 254 -4.79 -4.12 -13.19
C LEU A 254 -3.83 -5.25 -12.79
N LEU A 255 -2.87 -5.59 -13.65
CA LEU A 255 -1.89 -6.65 -13.39
C LEU A 255 -0.94 -6.30 -12.24
N ILE A 256 -0.55 -5.03 -12.07
CA ILE A 256 0.20 -4.56 -10.91
C ILE A 256 -0.61 -4.83 -9.63
N GLY A 257 -1.90 -4.49 -9.60
CA GLY A 257 -2.75 -4.75 -8.44
C GLY A 257 -2.88 -6.23 -8.12
N LEU A 258 -3.13 -7.06 -9.13
CA LEU A 258 -3.19 -8.51 -8.96
C LEU A 258 -1.87 -9.08 -8.43
N THR A 259 -0.73 -8.63 -8.97
CA THR A 259 0.60 -9.09 -8.53
C THR A 259 0.89 -8.65 -7.10
N ASN A 260 0.59 -7.41 -6.71
CA ASN A 260 0.75 -6.94 -5.34
C ASN A 260 0.01 -7.85 -4.35
N LEU A 261 -1.24 -8.18 -4.65
CA LEU A 261 -2.08 -9.00 -3.78
C LEU A 261 -1.65 -10.47 -3.80
N PHE A 262 -1.41 -11.03 -4.98
CA PHE A 262 -1.01 -12.44 -5.11
C PHE A 262 0.28 -12.73 -4.34
N VAL A 263 1.32 -11.91 -4.52
CA VAL A 263 2.61 -12.10 -3.83
C VAL A 263 2.45 -11.92 -2.32
N SER A 264 1.79 -10.85 -1.87
CA SER A 264 1.58 -10.60 -0.45
C SER A 264 0.78 -11.72 0.21
N PHE A 265 -0.29 -12.17 -0.42
CA PHE A 265 -1.16 -13.23 0.09
C PHE A 265 -0.44 -14.59 0.13
N SER A 266 0.27 -14.96 -0.94
CA SER A 266 1.01 -16.22 -1.01
C SER A 266 2.07 -16.32 0.08
N LEU A 267 2.86 -15.26 0.29
CA LEU A 267 3.86 -15.21 1.36
C LEU A 267 3.21 -15.32 2.74
N THR A 268 2.09 -14.64 2.94
CA THR A 268 1.39 -14.66 4.24
C THR A 268 0.81 -16.04 4.53
N ILE A 269 0.24 -16.72 3.54
CA ILE A 269 -0.24 -18.12 3.69
C ILE A 269 0.90 -19.05 4.03
N ILE A 270 2.02 -18.99 3.29
CA ILE A 270 3.18 -19.85 3.54
C ILE A 270 3.65 -19.71 4.99
N VAL A 271 3.77 -18.48 5.49
CA VAL A 271 4.19 -18.23 6.87
C VAL A 271 3.14 -18.70 7.86
N ALA A 272 1.84 -18.44 7.60
CA ALA A 272 0.76 -18.84 8.50
C ALA A 272 0.65 -20.37 8.62
N LEU A 273 0.79 -21.11 7.51
CA LEU A 273 0.77 -22.58 7.53
C LEU A 273 2.00 -23.12 8.27
N ARG A 274 3.21 -22.62 7.97
CA ARG A 274 4.43 -23.03 8.67
C ARG A 274 4.38 -22.75 10.17
N ALA A 275 3.86 -21.61 10.59
CA ALA A 275 3.71 -21.25 11.99
C ALA A 275 2.78 -22.21 12.75
N ARG A 276 1.81 -22.80 12.06
CA ARG A 276 0.87 -23.79 12.61
C ARG A 276 1.33 -25.24 12.47
N ARG A 277 2.50 -25.47 11.88
CA ARG A 277 3.04 -26.82 11.63
C ARG A 277 2.12 -27.71 10.77
N VAL A 278 1.41 -27.11 9.82
CA VAL A 278 0.55 -27.78 8.83
C VAL A 278 1.28 -27.86 7.51
#